data_320ea78257510bf9d98509149c73d377
#
_entry.id   320ea78257510bf9d98509149c73d377
#
_cell.length_a   1.000
_cell.length_b   1.000
_cell.length_c   1.000
_cell.angle_alpha   90.00
_cell.angle_beta   90.00
_cell.angle_gamma   90.00
#
_symmetry.space_group_name_H-M   'P 1'
#
loop_
_entity.id
_entity.type
_entity.pdbx_description
1 polymer ?
#
loop_
_entity_poly.entity_id
_entity_poly.type
_entity_poly.pdbx_seq_one_letter_code
_entity_poly.pdbx_strand_id
1 'polypeptide(L)'
;MEIQPKSKMPSLQLGVMKENDASLGLSGSGAFNGSNNQLTSFVGLSNSLDLAGGIMFGSLYWGKSNNMSNELGMLRSVTRLHSSAFGIGFMKSSIVSNNDKLILTVDQPIRIESGKLQLNVPTYRTKEKNVLFNQMNFNLDPSGREIHTKAQYLSSYKNIGLGLTLGYKADPYHIKFMDDYWYMSLGFNMNF
;
A
#
# COMPACT_ATOMS: atom_id res chain seq x y z
N MET A 1 18.21 11.86 21.30
CA MET A 1 17.28 11.44 22.38
C MET A 1 16.70 10.11 21.92
N GLU A 2 17.26 9.01 22.39
CA GLU A 2 16.76 7.67 22.05
C GLU A 2 15.50 7.42 22.86
N ILE A 3 14.35 7.38 22.17
CA ILE A 3 13.12 6.90 22.78
C ILE A 3 13.17 5.38 22.71
N GLN A 4 13.64 4.74 23.76
CA GLN A 4 13.44 3.29 23.94
C GLN A 4 11.95 3.06 24.23
N PRO A 5 11.22 2.36 23.37
CA PRO A 5 9.83 2.02 23.67
C PRO A 5 9.79 0.97 24.79
N LYS A 6 9.52 1.39 25.99
CA LYS A 6 9.31 0.53 27.17
C LYS A 6 7.92 -0.14 27.19
N SER A 7 7.22 -0.20 26.10
CA SER A 7 5.85 -0.72 26.11
C SER A 7 5.72 -1.97 25.25
N LYS A 8 5.47 -3.09 25.90
CA LYS A 8 5.01 -4.35 25.28
C LYS A 8 3.53 -4.30 24.87
N MET A 9 2.93 -3.12 24.82
CA MET A 9 1.52 -2.97 24.46
C MET A 9 1.38 -2.71 22.97
N PRO A 10 0.39 -3.36 22.30
CA PRO A 10 0.08 -3.06 20.93
C PRO A 10 -0.35 -1.60 20.76
N SER A 11 0.07 -0.96 19.68
CA SER A 11 -0.35 0.38 19.31
C SER A 11 -1.56 0.29 18.40
N LEU A 12 -2.65 0.95 18.78
CA LEU A 12 -3.85 1.12 17.97
C LEU A 12 -3.77 2.47 17.26
N GLN A 13 -3.97 2.46 15.95
CA GLN A 13 -3.99 3.65 15.12
C GLN A 13 -5.38 3.82 14.50
N LEU A 14 -5.96 4.98 14.63
CA LEU A 14 -7.22 5.35 13.99
C LEU A 14 -6.97 6.58 13.14
N GLY A 15 -7.48 6.58 11.94
CA GLY A 15 -7.30 7.73 11.06
C GLY A 15 -8.43 7.87 10.06
N VAL A 16 -8.51 9.10 9.55
CA VAL A 16 -9.45 9.48 8.49
C VAL A 16 -8.67 10.30 7.49
N MET A 17 -8.73 9.90 6.23
CA MET A 17 -8.15 10.60 5.11
C MET A 17 -9.26 11.16 4.23
N LYS A 18 -9.17 12.42 3.89
CA LYS A 18 -10.06 13.07 2.93
C LYS A 18 -9.29 13.32 1.65
N GLU A 19 -9.81 12.80 0.54
CA GLU A 19 -9.26 13.01 -0.79
C GLU A 19 -10.26 13.82 -1.62
N ASN A 20 -9.76 14.82 -2.34
CA ASN A 20 -10.56 15.59 -3.28
C ASN A 20 -10.34 15.00 -4.68
N ASP A 21 -11.43 14.68 -5.38
CA ASP A 21 -11.41 14.14 -6.74
C ASP A 21 -10.54 12.88 -6.92
N ALA A 22 -10.30 12.15 -5.84
CA ALA A 22 -9.50 10.94 -5.81
C ALA A 22 -10.10 9.88 -4.87
N SER A 23 -9.72 8.63 -5.07
CA SER A 23 -10.07 7.50 -4.20
C SER A 23 -8.85 6.60 -4.02
N LEU A 24 -8.35 6.50 -2.79
CA LEU A 24 -7.15 5.72 -2.45
C LEU A 24 -5.96 6.02 -3.40
N GLY A 25 -5.74 7.32 -3.69
CA GLY A 25 -4.69 7.76 -4.60
C GLY A 25 -5.02 7.64 -6.09
N LEU A 26 -6.18 7.10 -6.47
CA LEU A 26 -6.66 7.06 -7.84
C LEU A 26 -7.37 8.38 -8.17
N SER A 27 -6.72 9.25 -8.90
CA SER A 27 -7.31 10.50 -9.39
C SER A 27 -7.71 10.38 -10.85
N GLY A 28 -8.91 10.86 -11.18
CA GLY A 28 -9.38 11.00 -12.55
C GLY A 28 -9.34 12.46 -12.99
N SER A 29 -9.28 12.72 -14.29
CA SER A 29 -9.40 14.06 -14.87
C SER A 29 -10.39 14.10 -16.04
N GLY A 30 -10.99 15.25 -16.30
CA GLY A 30 -11.95 15.42 -17.39
C GLY A 30 -13.20 14.55 -17.20
N ALA A 31 -13.53 13.72 -18.18
CA ALA A 31 -14.71 12.84 -18.14
C ALA A 31 -14.67 11.76 -17.04
N PHE A 32 -13.51 11.48 -16.48
CA PHE A 32 -13.30 10.55 -15.38
C PHE A 32 -13.14 11.22 -14.02
N ASN A 33 -13.39 12.52 -13.94
CA ASN A 33 -13.28 13.24 -12.68
C ASN A 33 -14.35 12.77 -11.69
N GLY A 34 -13.93 12.45 -10.46
CA GLY A 34 -14.84 12.16 -9.35
C GLY A 34 -15.31 13.48 -8.73
N SER A 35 -16.60 13.75 -8.71
CA SER A 35 -17.14 15.05 -8.28
C SER A 35 -17.26 15.24 -6.76
N ASN A 36 -16.83 14.30 -5.95
CA ASN A 36 -17.05 14.34 -4.49
C ASN A 36 -15.80 14.02 -3.69
N ASN A 37 -15.66 14.73 -2.57
CA ASN A 37 -14.69 14.42 -1.53
C ASN A 37 -14.87 13.00 -1.03
N GLN A 38 -13.87 12.16 -1.22
CA GLN A 38 -13.87 10.82 -0.66
C GLN A 38 -13.29 10.84 0.75
N LEU A 39 -13.96 10.14 1.64
CA LEU A 39 -13.53 9.94 3.00
C LEU A 39 -13.14 8.46 3.17
N THR A 40 -11.90 8.22 3.55
CA THR A 40 -11.40 6.88 3.89
C THR A 40 -11.07 6.85 5.37
N SER A 41 -11.75 5.97 6.11
CA SER A 41 -11.43 5.68 7.51
C SER A 41 -10.55 4.44 7.57
N PHE A 42 -9.55 4.44 8.44
CA PHE A 42 -8.72 3.27 8.63
C PHE A 42 -8.44 2.99 10.10
N VAL A 43 -8.22 1.72 10.39
CA VAL A 43 -7.76 1.21 11.67
C VAL A 43 -6.49 0.41 11.45
N GLY A 44 -5.48 0.65 12.27
CA GLY A 44 -4.21 -0.06 12.27
C GLY A 44 -3.90 -0.61 13.65
N LEU A 45 -3.29 -1.78 13.67
CA LEU A 45 -2.73 -2.41 14.85
C LEU A 45 -1.26 -2.69 14.58
N SER A 46 -0.38 -2.26 15.47
CA SER A 46 1.04 -2.59 15.39
C SER A 46 1.60 -3.01 16.74
N ASN A 47 2.57 -3.91 16.72
CA ASN A 47 3.26 -4.36 17.91
C ASN A 47 4.71 -4.71 17.61
N SER A 48 5.55 -4.70 18.65
CA SER A 48 6.91 -5.21 18.60
C SER A 48 7.22 -6.01 19.87
N LEU A 49 7.99 -7.08 19.71
CA LEU A 49 8.36 -8.02 20.78
C LEU A 49 9.86 -8.31 20.70
N ASP A 50 10.51 -8.36 21.84
CA ASP A 50 11.87 -8.85 21.95
C ASP A 50 11.87 -10.37 21.81
N LEU A 51 12.59 -10.89 20.82
CA LEU A 51 12.64 -12.33 20.51
C LEU A 51 14.03 -12.72 20.02
N ALA A 52 14.59 -13.77 20.61
CA ALA A 52 15.86 -14.37 20.17
C ALA A 52 17.04 -13.37 20.02
N GLY A 53 17.10 -12.38 20.92
CA GLY A 53 18.15 -11.35 20.88
C GLY A 53 18.00 -10.36 19.74
N GLY A 54 16.82 -10.25 19.17
CA GLY A 54 16.39 -9.25 18.18
C GLY A 54 15.00 -8.73 18.51
N ILE A 55 14.42 -7.97 17.58
CA ILE A 55 13.09 -7.39 17.70
C ILE A 55 12.24 -7.92 16.56
N MET A 56 11.17 -8.62 16.90
CA MET A 56 10.09 -8.95 15.96
C MET A 56 9.06 -7.82 15.99
N PHE A 57 8.61 -7.36 14.84
CA PHE A 57 7.61 -6.31 14.72
C PHE A 57 6.58 -6.65 13.65
N GLY A 58 5.38 -6.10 13.79
CA GLY A 58 4.32 -6.34 12.83
C GLY A 58 3.26 -5.27 12.87
N SER A 59 2.54 -5.14 11.76
CA SER A 59 1.41 -4.22 11.61
C SER A 59 0.34 -4.79 10.71
N LEU A 60 -0.91 -4.43 11.00
CA LEU A 60 -2.09 -4.78 10.22
C LEU A 60 -2.92 -3.51 10.05
N TYR A 61 -3.42 -3.27 8.84
CA TYR A 61 -4.26 -2.12 8.53
C TYR A 61 -5.49 -2.54 7.76
N TRP A 62 -6.63 -1.94 8.10
CA TRP A 62 -7.88 -2.07 7.37
C TRP A 62 -8.44 -0.68 7.09
N GLY A 63 -8.83 -0.47 5.84
CA GLY A 63 -9.41 0.77 5.38
C GLY A 63 -10.81 0.55 4.82
N LYS A 64 -11.64 1.59 4.93
CA LYS A 64 -12.99 1.63 4.38
C LYS A 64 -13.29 3.02 3.86
N SER A 65 -13.59 3.13 2.57
CA SER A 65 -14.02 4.38 1.97
C SER A 65 -15.54 4.51 1.94
N ASN A 66 -16.05 5.73 1.83
CA ASN A 66 -17.44 5.96 1.46
C ASN A 66 -17.68 5.73 -0.04
N ASN A 67 -18.94 5.71 -0.45
CA ASN A 67 -19.30 5.68 -1.87
C ASN A 67 -18.95 7.02 -2.54
N MET A 68 -18.56 6.94 -3.79
CA MET A 68 -18.40 8.10 -4.68
C MET A 68 -19.39 7.98 -5.83
N SER A 69 -20.06 9.05 -6.20
CA SER A 69 -20.95 9.11 -7.36
C SER A 69 -20.77 10.41 -8.12
N ASN A 70 -20.85 10.34 -9.44
CA ASN A 70 -20.85 11.50 -10.31
C ASN A 70 -21.95 11.34 -11.38
N GLU A 71 -22.90 12.26 -11.43
CA GLU A 71 -24.01 12.17 -12.35
C GLU A 71 -23.67 12.66 -13.76
N LEU A 72 -22.62 13.45 -13.90
CA LEU A 72 -22.30 14.16 -15.14
C LEU A 72 -21.11 13.57 -15.92
N GLY A 73 -20.32 12.67 -15.29
CA GLY A 73 -19.12 12.09 -15.89
C GLY A 73 -19.30 10.69 -16.46
N MET A 74 -18.28 10.22 -17.15
CA MET A 74 -18.18 8.79 -17.53
C MET A 74 -17.99 7.89 -16.32
N LEU A 75 -17.34 8.38 -15.27
CA LEU A 75 -17.25 7.72 -13.98
C LEU A 75 -18.56 7.91 -13.21
N ARG A 76 -19.45 6.93 -13.26
CA ARG A 76 -20.79 7.02 -12.64
C ARG A 76 -20.74 6.88 -11.13
N SER A 77 -20.08 5.84 -10.67
CA SER A 77 -19.92 5.60 -9.23
C SER A 77 -18.75 4.68 -8.92
N VAL A 78 -18.19 4.87 -7.74
CA VAL A 78 -17.35 3.87 -7.06
C VAL A 78 -18.06 3.48 -5.79
N THR A 79 -18.33 2.19 -5.62
CA THR A 79 -18.93 1.70 -4.38
C THR A 79 -17.91 1.80 -3.25
N ARG A 80 -18.39 1.60 -2.03
CA ARG A 80 -17.51 1.54 -0.85
C ARG A 80 -16.36 0.56 -1.07
N LEU A 81 -15.13 1.05 -0.92
CA LEU A 81 -13.92 0.23 -1.01
C LEU A 81 -13.55 -0.29 0.38
N HIS A 82 -13.15 -1.54 0.43
CA HIS A 82 -12.47 -2.11 1.57
C HIS A 82 -11.04 -2.41 1.17
N SER A 83 -10.09 -2.07 2.02
CA SER A 83 -8.67 -2.30 1.77
C SER A 83 -7.99 -2.90 2.97
N SER A 84 -6.91 -3.62 2.74
CA SER A 84 -6.05 -4.19 3.77
C SER A 84 -4.58 -4.02 3.42
N ALA A 85 -3.74 -3.96 4.45
CA ALA A 85 -2.29 -4.03 4.33
C ALA A 85 -1.74 -4.73 5.57
N PHE A 86 -0.62 -5.43 5.45
CA PHE A 86 0.08 -5.98 6.60
C PHE A 86 1.58 -6.00 6.37
N GLY A 87 2.32 -6.04 7.47
CA GLY A 87 3.75 -6.26 7.46
C GLY A 87 4.19 -6.98 8.71
N ILE A 88 5.16 -7.86 8.57
CA ILE A 88 5.87 -8.50 9.67
C ILE A 88 7.36 -8.44 9.39
N GLY A 89 8.16 -8.25 10.42
CA GLY A 89 9.61 -8.20 10.27
C GLY A 89 10.33 -8.63 11.54
N PHE A 90 11.60 -8.93 11.33
CA PHE A 90 12.54 -9.25 12.39
C PHE A 90 13.82 -8.45 12.18
N MET A 91 14.29 -7.79 13.21
CA MET A 91 15.53 -7.03 13.21
C MET A 91 16.46 -7.57 14.28
N LYS A 92 17.69 -7.84 13.90
CA LYS A 92 18.75 -8.21 14.82
C LYS A 92 19.98 -7.35 14.57
N SER A 93 20.56 -6.82 15.64
CA SER A 93 21.81 -6.06 15.61
C SER A 93 23.00 -6.95 16.01
N SER A 94 24.21 -6.53 15.66
CA SER A 94 25.46 -7.18 16.03
C SER A 94 25.54 -8.64 15.55
N ILE A 95 25.33 -8.85 14.23
CA ILE A 95 25.39 -10.18 13.60
C ILE A 95 26.85 -10.57 13.29
N VAL A 96 27.57 -9.69 12.64
CA VAL A 96 28.98 -9.88 12.21
C VAL A 96 29.88 -8.89 12.93
N SER A 97 29.39 -7.68 13.17
CA SER A 97 30.10 -6.62 13.87
C SER A 97 29.17 -5.90 14.86
N ASN A 98 29.73 -5.15 15.82
CA ASN A 98 28.93 -4.40 16.79
C ASN A 98 28.07 -3.27 16.17
N ASN A 99 28.33 -2.91 14.92
CA ASN A 99 27.71 -1.77 14.24
C ASN A 99 26.92 -2.23 13.01
N ASP A 100 26.43 -3.44 12.98
CA ASP A 100 25.61 -3.94 11.90
C ASP A 100 24.19 -4.30 12.36
N LYS A 101 23.30 -4.41 11.36
CA LYS A 101 21.90 -4.82 11.54
C LYS A 101 21.45 -5.65 10.35
N LEU A 102 20.75 -6.73 10.64
CA LEU A 102 19.99 -7.49 9.66
C LEU A 102 18.50 -7.25 9.90
N ILE A 103 17.77 -6.93 8.86
CA ILE A 103 16.32 -6.72 8.88
C ILE A 103 15.71 -7.64 7.83
N LEU A 104 14.81 -8.49 8.27
CA LEU A 104 14.01 -9.35 7.42
C LEU A 104 12.57 -8.87 7.48
N THR A 105 11.91 -8.66 6.34
CA THR A 105 10.51 -8.24 6.30
C THR A 105 9.73 -9.02 5.26
N VAL A 106 8.46 -9.28 5.60
CA VAL A 106 7.43 -9.72 4.66
C VAL A 106 6.26 -8.76 4.79
N ASP A 107 5.87 -8.11 3.71
CA ASP A 107 4.79 -7.14 3.70
C ASP A 107 3.89 -7.27 2.49
N GLN A 108 2.62 -6.97 2.69
CA GLN A 108 1.62 -6.75 1.65
C GLN A 108 1.32 -5.26 1.59
N PRO A 109 1.55 -4.59 0.45
CA PRO A 109 1.07 -3.23 0.22
C PRO A 109 -0.45 -3.13 0.32
N ILE A 110 -0.98 -1.92 0.34
CA ILE A 110 -2.43 -1.70 0.36
C ILE A 110 -3.07 -2.41 -0.83
N ARG A 111 -4.00 -3.32 -0.53
CA ARG A 111 -4.81 -4.07 -1.48
C ARG A 111 -6.29 -3.71 -1.32
N ILE A 112 -6.99 -3.49 -2.43
CA ILE A 112 -8.45 -3.37 -2.44
C ILE A 112 -9.02 -4.79 -2.34
N GLU A 113 -9.72 -5.09 -1.25
CA GLU A 113 -10.32 -6.41 -1.01
C GLU A 113 -11.72 -6.52 -1.63
N SER A 114 -12.42 -5.38 -1.77
CA SER A 114 -13.71 -5.31 -2.45
C SER A 114 -14.06 -3.89 -2.87
N GLY A 115 -14.80 -3.79 -3.97
CA GLY A 115 -15.31 -2.54 -4.52
C GLY A 115 -15.74 -2.73 -5.96
N LYS A 116 -16.60 -1.84 -6.44
CA LYS A 116 -17.05 -1.83 -7.83
C LYS A 116 -16.98 -0.43 -8.40
N LEU A 117 -16.55 -0.38 -9.64
CA LEU A 117 -16.53 0.81 -10.48
C LEU A 117 -17.65 0.70 -11.50
N GLN A 118 -18.46 1.73 -11.63
CA GLN A 118 -19.49 1.83 -12.67
C GLN A 118 -19.13 2.98 -13.63
N LEU A 119 -19.03 2.63 -14.90
CA LEU A 119 -18.77 3.58 -15.98
C LEU A 119 -19.99 3.72 -16.87
N ASN A 120 -20.27 4.95 -17.34
CA ASN A 120 -21.17 5.25 -18.44
C ASN A 120 -20.34 5.41 -19.71
N VAL A 121 -20.40 4.43 -20.61
CA VAL A 121 -19.64 4.45 -21.86
C VAL A 121 -20.57 4.88 -22.99
N PRO A 122 -20.24 5.94 -23.76
CA PRO A 122 -21.04 6.31 -24.93
C PRO A 122 -20.93 5.24 -26.00
N THR A 123 -22.09 4.71 -26.45
CA THR A 123 -22.15 3.59 -27.40
C THR A 123 -22.72 3.99 -28.76
N TYR A 124 -23.61 4.95 -28.78
CA TYR A 124 -24.32 5.32 -30.00
C TYR A 124 -24.77 6.78 -29.96
N ARG A 125 -24.83 7.42 -31.13
CA ARG A 125 -25.39 8.76 -31.31
C ARG A 125 -26.59 8.71 -32.27
N THR A 126 -27.73 9.17 -31.79
CA THR A 126 -28.95 9.24 -32.60
C THR A 126 -28.85 10.32 -33.70
N LYS A 127 -29.77 10.25 -34.69
CA LYS A 127 -29.87 11.29 -35.76
C LYS A 127 -30.15 12.68 -35.18
N GLU A 128 -30.84 12.74 -34.05
CA GLU A 128 -31.15 13.96 -33.27
C GLU A 128 -29.97 14.46 -32.44
N LYS A 129 -28.79 13.86 -32.61
CA LYS A 129 -27.53 14.19 -31.90
C LYS A 129 -27.50 13.82 -30.41
N ASN A 130 -28.47 13.02 -29.92
CA ASN A 130 -28.44 12.50 -28.56
C ASN A 130 -27.44 11.34 -28.44
N VAL A 131 -26.64 11.33 -27.36
CA VAL A 131 -25.70 10.25 -27.08
C VAL A 131 -26.35 9.24 -26.13
N LEU A 132 -26.35 7.98 -26.54
CA LEU A 132 -26.79 6.86 -25.69
C LEU A 132 -25.57 6.29 -24.97
N PHE A 133 -25.75 5.99 -23.69
CA PHE A 133 -24.71 5.44 -22.84
C PHE A 133 -25.08 4.03 -22.41
N ASN A 134 -24.07 3.15 -22.33
CA ASN A 134 -24.17 1.85 -21.71
C ASN A 134 -23.44 1.84 -20.38
N GLN A 135 -24.05 1.25 -19.36
CA GLN A 135 -23.43 1.11 -18.05
C GLN A 135 -22.60 -0.16 -17.99
N MET A 136 -21.33 0.00 -17.63
CA MET A 136 -20.41 -1.10 -17.42
C MET A 136 -19.97 -1.13 -15.96
N ASN A 137 -19.97 -2.34 -15.36
CA ASN A 137 -19.54 -2.57 -13.98
C ASN A 137 -18.23 -3.35 -13.98
N PHE A 138 -17.26 -2.87 -13.22
CA PHE A 138 -15.96 -3.49 -13.04
C PHE A 138 -15.74 -3.77 -11.56
N ASN A 139 -15.26 -4.96 -11.23
CA ASN A 139 -14.76 -5.23 -9.90
C ASN A 139 -13.38 -4.57 -9.75
N LEU A 140 -13.13 -3.99 -8.58
CA LEU A 140 -11.87 -3.33 -8.26
C LEU A 140 -10.94 -4.21 -7.41
N ASP A 141 -11.40 -5.39 -7.01
CA ASP A 141 -10.57 -6.39 -6.36
C ASP A 141 -9.55 -6.95 -7.36
N PRO A 142 -8.27 -6.82 -7.11
CA PRO A 142 -7.22 -7.32 -8.00
C PRO A 142 -7.15 -8.85 -7.98
N SER A 143 -6.68 -9.44 -9.07
CA SER A 143 -6.64 -10.90 -9.28
C SER A 143 -5.60 -11.63 -8.43
N GLY A 144 -4.55 -10.94 -7.97
CA GLY A 144 -3.45 -11.48 -7.18
C GLY A 144 -3.31 -10.77 -5.83
N ARG A 145 -2.25 -11.14 -5.12
CA ARG A 145 -1.88 -10.57 -3.82
C ARG A 145 -0.37 -10.31 -3.79
N GLU A 146 0.01 -9.06 -3.97
CA GLU A 146 1.42 -8.68 -3.91
C GLU A 146 2.00 -8.95 -2.52
N ILE A 147 3.09 -9.72 -2.47
CA ILE A 147 3.87 -9.96 -1.27
C ILE A 147 5.30 -9.55 -1.53
N HIS A 148 5.81 -8.67 -0.70
CA HIS A 148 7.21 -8.30 -0.68
C HIS A 148 7.94 -9.07 0.40
N THR A 149 9.03 -9.72 0.03
CA THR A 149 9.98 -10.29 0.98
C THR A 149 11.31 -9.57 0.82
N LYS A 150 11.87 -9.03 1.90
CA LYS A 150 13.12 -8.26 1.85
C LYS A 150 14.08 -8.70 2.95
N ALA A 151 15.34 -8.79 2.59
CA ALA A 151 16.46 -8.93 3.52
C ALA A 151 17.37 -7.71 3.35
N GLN A 152 17.60 -6.97 4.42
CA GLN A 152 18.46 -5.78 4.41
C GLN A 152 19.58 -5.98 5.42
N TYR A 153 20.81 -5.81 4.96
CA TYR A 153 21.98 -5.78 5.82
C TYR A 153 22.56 -4.36 5.82
N LEU A 154 22.62 -3.77 6.99
CA LEU A 154 23.16 -2.43 7.20
C LEU A 154 24.40 -2.55 8.08
N SER A 155 25.48 -1.93 7.67
CA SER A 155 26.73 -1.89 8.45
C SER A 155 27.32 -0.48 8.44
N SER A 156 27.96 -0.08 9.52
CA SER A 156 28.69 1.18 9.58
C SER A 156 30.09 0.95 10.10
N TYR A 157 31.06 1.54 9.41
CA TYR A 157 32.46 1.55 9.82
C TYR A 157 33.01 2.97 9.77
N LYS A 158 33.39 3.52 10.93
CA LYS A 158 33.76 4.93 11.08
C LYS A 158 32.65 5.85 10.51
N ASN A 159 33.00 6.62 9.47
CA ASN A 159 32.10 7.59 8.83
C ASN A 159 31.42 7.02 7.58
N ILE A 160 31.57 5.71 7.29
CA ILE A 160 31.01 5.07 6.10
C ILE A 160 29.87 4.17 6.55
N GLY A 161 28.70 4.34 5.96
CA GLY A 161 27.57 3.42 6.05
C GLY A 161 27.41 2.64 4.77
N LEU A 162 27.17 1.34 4.89
CA LEU A 162 26.90 0.39 3.82
C LEU A 162 25.52 -0.20 4.02
N GLY A 163 24.70 -0.24 2.98
CA GLY A 163 23.41 -0.91 2.96
C GLY A 163 23.29 -1.85 1.76
N LEU A 164 22.99 -3.11 2.01
CA LEU A 164 22.65 -4.10 1.00
C LEU A 164 21.21 -4.52 1.21
N THR A 165 20.41 -4.50 0.14
CA THR A 165 19.03 -5.00 0.17
C THR A 165 18.87 -6.04 -0.93
N LEU A 166 18.33 -7.19 -0.57
CA LEU A 166 17.82 -8.21 -1.47
C LEU A 166 16.32 -8.33 -1.26
N GLY A 167 15.55 -8.28 -2.34
CA GLY A 167 14.09 -8.36 -2.26
C GLY A 167 13.51 -9.26 -3.34
N TYR A 168 12.34 -9.81 -3.03
CA TYR A 168 11.50 -10.59 -3.92
C TYR A 168 10.08 -10.06 -3.88
N LYS A 169 9.44 -9.93 -5.02
CA LYS A 169 8.03 -9.57 -5.15
C LYS A 169 7.27 -10.67 -5.87
N ALA A 170 6.27 -11.20 -5.18
CA ALA A 170 5.28 -12.09 -5.77
C ALA A 170 4.03 -11.30 -6.15
N ASP A 171 3.36 -11.68 -7.24
CA ASP A 171 2.15 -11.03 -7.79
C ASP A 171 2.26 -9.48 -7.82
N PRO A 172 3.25 -8.87 -8.48
CA PRO A 172 3.44 -7.42 -8.49
C PRO A 172 2.17 -6.67 -8.89
N TYR A 173 1.91 -5.52 -8.22
CA TYR A 173 0.69 -4.72 -8.41
C TYR A 173 -0.61 -5.47 -8.09
N HIS A 174 -0.54 -6.56 -7.32
CA HIS A 174 -1.65 -7.47 -7.04
C HIS A 174 -2.22 -8.15 -8.29
N ILE A 175 -1.42 -8.41 -9.31
CA ILE A 175 -1.83 -9.05 -10.56
C ILE A 175 -1.27 -10.46 -10.63
N LYS A 176 -2.13 -11.48 -10.56
CA LYS A 176 -1.75 -12.91 -10.51
C LYS A 176 -0.93 -13.42 -11.70
N PHE A 177 -1.04 -12.79 -12.86
CA PHE A 177 -0.34 -13.21 -14.09
C PHE A 177 0.88 -12.34 -14.40
N MET A 178 1.29 -11.50 -13.48
CA MET A 178 2.50 -10.71 -13.61
C MET A 178 3.68 -11.50 -13.08
N ASP A 179 4.80 -11.47 -13.81
CA ASP A 179 6.00 -12.22 -13.44
C ASP A 179 6.57 -11.70 -12.11
N ASP A 180 6.82 -12.63 -11.22
CA ASP A 180 7.54 -12.37 -9.98
C ASP A 180 8.99 -11.97 -10.29
N TYR A 181 9.57 -11.12 -9.46
CA TYR A 181 10.95 -10.69 -9.69
C TYR A 181 11.76 -10.47 -8.43
N TRP A 182 13.06 -10.67 -8.59
CA TRP A 182 14.07 -10.34 -7.60
C TRP A 182 14.68 -8.98 -7.91
N TYR A 183 15.05 -8.26 -6.87
CA TYR A 183 15.82 -7.03 -7.01
C TYR A 183 16.89 -6.95 -5.92
N MET A 184 17.98 -6.25 -6.23
CA MET A 184 19.06 -5.96 -5.30
C MET A 184 19.42 -4.49 -5.37
N SER A 185 19.70 -3.90 -4.21
CA SER A 185 20.24 -2.54 -4.16
C SER A 185 21.40 -2.45 -3.19
N LEU A 186 22.38 -1.61 -3.54
CA LEU A 186 23.55 -1.29 -2.74
C LEU A 186 23.56 0.22 -2.49
N GLY A 187 23.65 0.61 -1.24
CA GLY A 187 23.70 2.00 -0.81
C GLY A 187 24.97 2.30 -0.02
N PHE A 188 25.51 3.49 -0.24
CA PHE A 188 26.63 4.04 0.52
C PHE A 188 26.27 5.42 1.05
N ASN A 189 26.67 5.72 2.27
CA ASN A 189 26.64 7.06 2.80
C ASN A 189 28.00 7.39 3.47
N MET A 190 28.42 8.63 3.36
CA MET A 190 29.63 9.13 4.02
C MET A 190 29.26 10.42 4.78
N ASN A 191 29.62 10.46 6.06
CA ASN A 191 29.50 11.66 6.87
C ASN A 191 30.88 12.33 6.91
N PHE A 192 30.95 13.58 6.47
CA PHE A 192 32.16 14.40 6.47
C PHE A 192 32.25 15.24 7.75
#